data_7b51a5c98a92722ff117e8ea59ac53ed
#
_entry.id   7b51a5c98a92722ff117e8ea59ac53ed
#
_cell.length_a   1.000
_cell.length_b   1.000
_cell.length_c   1.000
_cell.angle_alpha   90.00
_cell.angle_beta   90.00
_cell.angle_gamma   90.00
#
_symmetry.space_group_name_H-M   'P 1'
#
loop_
_entity.id
_entity.type
_entity.pdbx_description
1 polymer ?
#
loop_
_entity_poly.entity_id
_entity_poly.type
_entity_poly.pdbx_seq_one_letter_code
_entity_poly.pdbx_strand_id
1 'polypeptide(L)'
;MTDTTTDSEPANYAICADGLTKRYGEVCAVDNVSLRVGHGEIYAFLGLNGAGKTTTIRMLLGMIQPSAGVAFLLGKPVHANARELWAQVGYLVETPHAYPELTVRENLELFRRLRRLHDPKAVERIIEQLGLTTYDDQRAGTLSLGNAQRLGLAKALLHDPALLLLDEPANGLDPAGVVEVRELLRELAHERGVTIFLSSHLLGEVARIATRFGVIHQGRLLAELSAEAMERRRARWLLVDARDRAGARATLNAAGLVVESCDENESSGSKSSELAGALRLSDAHAIAHPEEVARRLVEQGVDLIRLSVEEEDLESQFLRLVGSTPRGDEGDEHAH
;
A
#
# COMPACT_ATOMS: atom_id res chain seq x y z
N MET A 1 5.55 27.86 -28.55
CA MET A 1 5.35 26.45 -28.93
C MET A 1 6.24 25.63 -28.03
N THR A 2 5.72 25.26 -26.87
CA THR A 2 6.42 24.48 -25.84
C THR A 2 6.04 23.02 -26.05
N ASP A 3 7.04 22.23 -26.32
CA ASP A 3 7.00 20.80 -26.61
C ASP A 3 6.58 20.04 -25.32
N THR A 4 5.31 19.67 -25.21
CA THR A 4 4.73 18.97 -24.06
C THR A 4 4.38 17.49 -24.38
N THR A 5 4.97 16.90 -25.43
CA THR A 5 4.57 15.59 -25.97
C THR A 5 5.50 14.43 -25.59
N THR A 6 6.58 14.64 -24.83
CA THR A 6 7.57 13.58 -24.56
C THR A 6 7.30 12.73 -23.32
N ASP A 7 6.40 13.13 -22.42
CA ASP A 7 6.14 12.42 -21.14
C ASP A 7 5.01 11.37 -21.22
N SER A 8 4.32 11.26 -22.35
CA SER A 8 3.13 10.40 -22.49
C SER A 8 3.36 9.06 -23.20
N GLU A 9 4.59 8.76 -23.64
CA GLU A 9 4.86 7.50 -24.31
C GLU A 9 4.87 6.33 -23.32
N PRO A 10 4.09 5.25 -23.58
CA PRO A 10 4.05 4.05 -22.70
C PRO A 10 5.41 3.41 -22.45
N ALA A 11 6.38 3.61 -23.33
CA ALA A 11 7.73 3.07 -23.22
C ALA A 11 8.54 3.68 -22.07
N ASN A 12 8.18 4.86 -21.58
CA ASN A 12 8.86 5.53 -20.48
C ASN A 12 8.49 4.96 -19.09
N TYR A 13 7.47 4.10 -19.03
CA TYR A 13 6.93 3.56 -17.79
C TYR A 13 6.95 2.03 -17.79
N ALA A 14 7.19 1.46 -16.63
CA ALA A 14 7.05 0.01 -16.44
C ALA A 14 5.57 -0.42 -16.46
N ILE A 15 4.66 0.45 -15.96
CA ILE A 15 3.21 0.27 -16.07
C ILE A 15 2.61 1.59 -16.55
N CYS A 16 1.77 1.50 -17.58
CA CYS A 16 0.98 2.61 -18.07
C CYS A 16 -0.46 2.13 -18.26
N ALA A 17 -1.41 2.74 -17.60
CA ALA A 17 -2.82 2.47 -17.74
C ALA A 17 -3.56 3.76 -18.07
N ASP A 18 -4.45 3.70 -19.08
CA ASP A 18 -5.24 4.82 -19.56
C ASP A 18 -6.72 4.46 -19.52
N GLY A 19 -7.47 5.09 -18.62
CA GLY A 19 -8.92 4.99 -18.52
C GLY A 19 -9.44 3.59 -18.27
N LEU A 20 -8.69 2.75 -17.54
CA LEU A 20 -9.11 1.37 -17.26
C LEU A 20 -10.46 1.36 -16.58
N THR A 21 -11.41 0.68 -17.19
CA THR A 21 -12.77 0.53 -16.69
C THR A 21 -13.18 -0.93 -16.73
N LYS A 22 -13.82 -1.43 -15.66
CA LYS A 22 -14.39 -2.77 -15.62
C LYS A 22 -15.79 -2.76 -15.05
N ARG A 23 -16.73 -3.25 -15.86
CA ARG A 23 -18.12 -3.45 -15.46
C ARG A 23 -18.46 -4.94 -15.44
N TYR A 24 -19.22 -5.32 -14.43
CA TYR A 24 -19.84 -6.65 -14.30
C TYR A 24 -21.35 -6.45 -14.17
N GLY A 25 -22.06 -6.52 -15.31
CA GLY A 25 -23.46 -6.11 -15.36
C GLY A 25 -23.62 -4.64 -14.96
N GLU A 26 -24.43 -4.36 -13.98
CA GLU A 26 -24.67 -3.00 -13.46
C GLU A 26 -23.54 -2.50 -12.53
N VAL A 27 -22.68 -3.40 -12.03
CA VAL A 27 -21.63 -3.04 -11.07
C VAL A 27 -20.39 -2.53 -11.83
N CYS A 28 -19.99 -1.29 -11.55
CA CYS A 28 -18.72 -0.72 -12.03
C CYS A 28 -17.63 -0.98 -10.97
N ALA A 29 -16.85 -2.04 -11.16
CA ALA A 29 -15.80 -2.42 -10.20
C ALA A 29 -14.54 -1.54 -10.31
N VAL A 30 -14.25 -1.01 -11.50
CA VAL A 30 -13.16 -0.04 -11.76
C VAL A 30 -13.68 0.96 -12.77
N ASP A 31 -13.51 2.25 -12.48
CA ASP A 31 -14.06 3.35 -13.25
C ASP A 31 -12.97 4.37 -13.61
N ASN A 32 -12.58 4.37 -14.88
CA ASN A 32 -11.65 5.33 -15.49
C ASN A 32 -10.31 5.50 -14.77
N VAL A 33 -9.69 4.38 -14.33
CA VAL A 33 -8.40 4.42 -13.63
C VAL A 33 -7.27 4.63 -14.64
N SER A 34 -6.53 5.72 -14.46
CA SER A 34 -5.30 6.03 -15.21
C SER A 34 -4.14 6.14 -14.21
N LEU A 35 -3.05 5.42 -14.47
CA LEU A 35 -1.86 5.43 -13.59
C LEU A 35 -0.57 5.23 -14.39
N ARG A 36 0.54 5.71 -13.82
CA ARG A 36 1.88 5.60 -14.38
C ARG A 36 2.86 5.15 -13.31
N VAL A 37 3.61 4.07 -13.59
CA VAL A 37 4.65 3.55 -12.68
C VAL A 37 5.97 3.57 -13.41
N GLY A 38 6.94 4.28 -12.84
CA GLY A 38 8.30 4.36 -13.36
C GLY A 38 9.06 3.05 -13.21
N HIS A 39 10.16 2.89 -13.94
CA HIS A 39 11.06 1.76 -13.79
C HIS A 39 11.78 1.81 -12.43
N GLY A 40 11.88 0.68 -11.73
CA GLY A 40 12.50 0.57 -10.41
C GLY A 40 11.69 1.16 -9.25
N GLU A 41 10.49 1.68 -9.50
CA GLU A 41 9.59 2.16 -8.44
C GLU A 41 8.95 1.01 -7.67
N ILE A 42 8.70 1.24 -6.38
CA ILE A 42 7.76 0.47 -5.58
C ILE A 42 6.47 1.27 -5.48
N TYR A 43 5.47 0.88 -6.26
CA TYR A 43 4.17 1.53 -6.30
C TYR A 43 3.16 0.78 -5.41
N ALA A 44 2.70 1.45 -4.37
CA ALA A 44 1.70 0.93 -3.46
C ALA A 44 0.28 1.34 -3.89
N PHE A 45 -0.55 0.37 -4.23
CA PHE A 45 -1.94 0.58 -4.64
C PHE A 45 -2.87 0.33 -3.46
N LEU A 46 -3.27 1.40 -2.78
CA LEU A 46 -3.94 1.39 -1.51
C LEU A 46 -5.46 1.53 -1.66
N GLY A 47 -6.21 0.76 -0.89
CA GLY A 47 -7.67 0.85 -0.90
C GLY A 47 -8.31 -0.15 0.06
N LEU A 48 -9.50 0.14 0.51
CA LEU A 48 -10.30 -0.78 1.32
C LEU A 48 -10.68 -2.03 0.53
N ASN A 49 -11.18 -3.05 1.22
CA ASN A 49 -11.71 -4.25 0.56
C ASN A 49 -12.89 -3.86 -0.35
N GLY A 50 -12.91 -4.42 -1.56
CA GLY A 50 -13.90 -4.05 -2.58
C GLY A 50 -13.62 -2.74 -3.35
N ALA A 51 -12.53 -2.02 -3.05
CA ALA A 51 -12.20 -0.76 -3.75
C ALA A 51 -11.81 -0.92 -5.23
N GLY A 52 -11.58 -2.15 -5.72
CA GLY A 52 -11.21 -2.43 -7.11
C GLY A 52 -9.74 -2.84 -7.32
N LYS A 53 -8.94 -3.02 -6.25
CA LYS A 53 -7.50 -3.34 -6.32
C LYS A 53 -7.22 -4.60 -7.15
N THR A 54 -7.75 -5.75 -6.72
CA THR A 54 -7.57 -7.04 -7.40
C THR A 54 -8.08 -7.00 -8.84
N THR A 55 -9.21 -6.33 -9.10
CA THR A 55 -9.77 -6.16 -10.45
C THR A 55 -8.81 -5.39 -11.34
N THR A 56 -8.21 -4.31 -10.83
CA THR A 56 -7.20 -3.53 -11.57
C THR A 56 -5.96 -4.38 -11.87
N ILE A 57 -5.42 -5.11 -10.87
CA ILE A 57 -4.28 -6.01 -11.07
C ILE A 57 -4.58 -7.08 -12.12
N ARG A 58 -5.77 -7.69 -12.07
CA ARG A 58 -6.17 -8.70 -13.08
C ARG A 58 -6.27 -8.12 -14.49
N MET A 59 -6.70 -6.86 -14.65
CA MET A 59 -6.69 -6.17 -15.95
C MET A 59 -5.24 -5.92 -16.41
N LEU A 60 -4.36 -5.44 -15.54
CA LEU A 60 -2.94 -5.24 -15.82
C LEU A 60 -2.24 -6.55 -16.21
N LEU A 61 -2.66 -7.68 -15.66
CA LEU A 61 -2.15 -9.01 -16.02
C LEU A 61 -2.83 -9.63 -17.26
N GLY A 62 -3.81 -8.95 -17.86
CA GLY A 62 -4.57 -9.51 -18.98
C GLY A 62 -5.39 -10.76 -18.63
N MET A 63 -5.59 -11.03 -17.32
CA MET A 63 -6.43 -12.13 -16.83
C MET A 63 -7.90 -11.88 -17.09
N ILE A 64 -8.30 -10.60 -17.09
CA ILE A 64 -9.63 -10.14 -17.50
C ILE A 64 -9.47 -8.98 -18.47
N GLN A 65 -10.37 -8.92 -19.46
CA GLN A 65 -10.40 -7.80 -20.38
C GLN A 65 -11.06 -6.58 -19.73
N PRO A 66 -10.50 -5.37 -19.83
CA PRO A 66 -11.20 -4.15 -19.45
C PRO A 66 -12.44 -3.96 -20.33
N SER A 67 -13.48 -3.31 -19.79
CA SER A 67 -14.66 -2.87 -20.53
C SER A 67 -14.36 -1.62 -21.39
N ALA A 68 -13.39 -0.80 -20.92
CA ALA A 68 -12.83 0.34 -21.66
C ALA A 68 -11.42 0.63 -21.15
N GLY A 69 -10.66 1.41 -21.90
CA GLY A 69 -9.28 1.76 -21.58
C GLY A 69 -8.27 0.72 -22.06
N VAL A 70 -7.00 1.04 -21.86
CA VAL A 70 -5.86 0.20 -22.28
C VAL A 70 -4.79 0.15 -21.21
N ALA A 71 -4.00 -0.92 -21.19
CA ALA A 71 -2.84 -1.06 -20.33
C ALA A 71 -1.61 -1.48 -21.11
N PHE A 72 -0.46 -0.99 -20.68
CA PHE A 72 0.85 -1.35 -21.20
C PHE A 72 1.75 -1.74 -20.02
N LEU A 73 2.50 -2.81 -20.19
CA LEU A 73 3.56 -3.22 -19.26
C LEU A 73 4.88 -3.27 -20.01
N LEU A 74 5.92 -2.65 -19.46
CA LEU A 74 7.26 -2.58 -20.07
C LEU A 74 7.20 -2.07 -21.53
N GLY A 75 6.34 -1.07 -21.77
CA GLY A 75 6.11 -0.47 -23.10
C GLY A 75 5.31 -1.33 -24.08
N LYS A 76 4.88 -2.54 -23.71
CA LYS A 76 4.12 -3.46 -24.56
C LYS A 76 2.64 -3.49 -24.16
N PRO A 77 1.70 -3.49 -25.13
CA PRO A 77 0.27 -3.59 -24.80
C PRO A 77 -0.04 -4.93 -24.15
N VAL A 78 -0.91 -4.88 -23.15
CA VAL A 78 -1.33 -6.05 -22.39
C VAL A 78 -2.32 -6.88 -23.20
N HIS A 79 -1.92 -8.09 -23.58
CA HIS A 79 -2.80 -9.09 -24.16
C HIS A 79 -2.30 -10.52 -23.85
N ALA A 80 -3.19 -11.50 -23.81
CA ALA A 80 -2.89 -12.85 -23.35
C ALA A 80 -1.76 -13.55 -24.16
N ASN A 81 -1.57 -13.20 -25.41
CA ASN A 81 -0.58 -13.82 -26.28
C ASN A 81 0.81 -13.18 -26.27
N ALA A 82 1.05 -12.18 -25.42
CA ALA A 82 2.31 -11.45 -25.32
C ALA A 82 3.39 -12.26 -24.55
N ARG A 83 3.85 -13.39 -25.11
CA ARG A 83 4.80 -14.31 -24.42
C ARG A 83 6.07 -13.64 -23.93
N GLU A 84 6.66 -12.74 -24.73
CA GLU A 84 7.88 -12.02 -24.35
C GLU A 84 7.64 -11.06 -23.16
N LEU A 85 6.45 -10.48 -23.06
CA LEU A 85 6.05 -9.67 -21.93
C LEU A 85 5.96 -10.54 -20.67
N TRP A 86 5.21 -11.64 -20.76
CA TRP A 86 4.99 -12.53 -19.61
C TRP A 86 6.27 -13.25 -19.13
N ALA A 87 7.31 -13.33 -19.96
CA ALA A 87 8.63 -13.82 -19.55
C ALA A 87 9.35 -12.85 -18.60
N GLN A 88 8.96 -11.56 -18.57
CA GLN A 88 9.56 -10.52 -17.73
C GLN A 88 8.67 -10.08 -16.56
N VAL A 89 7.46 -10.65 -16.43
CA VAL A 89 6.48 -10.30 -15.40
C VAL A 89 6.29 -11.44 -14.44
N GLY A 90 6.56 -11.18 -13.17
CA GLY A 90 6.18 -12.02 -12.05
C GLY A 90 4.88 -11.52 -11.43
N TYR A 91 4.06 -12.44 -10.92
CA TYR A 91 2.82 -12.04 -10.28
C TYR A 91 2.39 -12.99 -9.16
N LEU A 92 1.71 -12.42 -8.19
CA LEU A 92 1.00 -13.12 -7.13
C LEU A 92 -0.37 -12.44 -6.99
N VAL A 93 -1.45 -13.15 -7.33
CA VAL A 93 -2.82 -12.62 -7.26
C VAL A 93 -3.67 -13.59 -6.46
N GLU A 94 -4.35 -13.07 -5.46
CA GLU A 94 -5.19 -13.83 -4.52
C GLU A 94 -4.41 -14.91 -3.75
N THR A 95 -5.06 -16.06 -3.51
CA THR A 95 -4.43 -17.18 -2.80
C THR A 95 -3.33 -17.79 -3.67
N PRO A 96 -2.16 -18.08 -3.13
CA PRO A 96 -1.11 -18.76 -3.87
C PRO A 96 -1.56 -20.11 -4.38
N HIS A 97 -1.78 -20.22 -5.70
CA HIS A 97 -2.15 -21.49 -6.31
C HIS A 97 -0.91 -22.38 -6.44
N ALA A 98 -0.84 -23.42 -5.64
CA ALA A 98 0.12 -24.50 -5.76
C ALA A 98 -0.61 -25.82 -6.01
N TYR A 99 0.06 -26.80 -6.63
CA TYR A 99 -0.46 -28.15 -6.71
C TYR A 99 -0.31 -28.79 -5.33
N PRO A 100 -1.42 -29.07 -4.62
CA PRO A 100 -1.38 -29.44 -3.20
C PRO A 100 -0.71 -30.78 -2.95
N GLU A 101 -0.73 -31.68 -3.93
CA GLU A 101 -0.12 -33.02 -3.85
C GLU A 101 1.41 -33.00 -4.07
N LEU A 102 1.92 -31.97 -4.75
CA LEU A 102 3.33 -31.78 -5.01
C LEU A 102 4.04 -31.11 -3.83
N THR A 103 5.30 -31.43 -3.64
CA THR A 103 6.15 -30.76 -2.66
C THR A 103 6.44 -29.30 -3.09
N VAL A 104 7.03 -28.50 -2.20
CA VAL A 104 7.50 -27.14 -2.51
C VAL A 104 8.45 -27.19 -3.70
N ARG A 105 9.49 -28.06 -3.65
CA ARG A 105 10.47 -28.24 -4.72
C ARG A 105 9.82 -28.68 -6.03
N GLU A 106 8.94 -29.65 -6.00
CA GLU A 106 8.24 -30.14 -7.19
C GLU A 106 7.38 -29.07 -7.84
N ASN A 107 6.67 -28.24 -7.04
CA ASN A 107 5.92 -27.11 -7.54
C ASN A 107 6.83 -26.11 -8.27
N LEU A 108 7.97 -25.75 -7.67
CA LEU A 108 8.92 -24.81 -8.26
C LEU A 108 9.61 -25.39 -9.51
N GLU A 109 9.96 -26.67 -9.48
CA GLU A 109 10.55 -27.36 -10.62
C GLU A 109 9.55 -27.44 -11.81
N LEU A 110 8.27 -27.68 -11.53
CA LEU A 110 7.22 -27.62 -12.54
C LEU A 110 7.15 -26.22 -13.17
N PHE A 111 7.14 -25.15 -12.36
CA PHE A 111 7.14 -23.78 -12.85
C PHE A 111 8.41 -23.46 -13.63
N ARG A 112 9.58 -23.89 -13.17
CA ARG A 112 10.85 -23.75 -13.89
C ARG A 112 10.74 -24.29 -15.31
N ARG A 113 10.18 -25.51 -15.45
CA ARG A 113 9.97 -26.17 -16.76
C ARG A 113 8.93 -25.45 -17.61
N LEU A 114 7.81 -25.04 -17.05
CA LEU A 114 6.76 -24.28 -17.76
C LEU A 114 7.30 -22.94 -18.28
N ARG A 115 8.15 -22.27 -17.52
CA ARG A 115 8.83 -21.03 -17.90
C ARG A 115 10.05 -21.27 -18.82
N ARG A 116 10.43 -22.54 -19.08
CA ARG A 116 11.59 -22.93 -19.89
C ARG A 116 12.91 -22.34 -19.37
N LEU A 117 13.05 -22.25 -18.04
CA LEU A 117 14.29 -21.80 -17.43
C LEU A 117 15.34 -22.92 -17.49
N HIS A 118 16.49 -22.61 -18.06
CA HIS A 118 17.57 -23.57 -18.26
C HIS A 118 18.47 -23.75 -17.03
N ASP A 119 18.49 -22.78 -16.12
CA ASP A 119 19.31 -22.85 -14.92
C ASP A 119 18.77 -23.88 -13.91
N PRO A 120 19.51 -24.99 -13.67
CA PRO A 120 19.07 -26.02 -12.74
C PRO A 120 19.09 -25.56 -11.27
N LYS A 121 19.88 -24.52 -10.94
CA LYS A 121 20.02 -24.00 -9.59
C LYS A 121 18.97 -22.92 -9.23
N ALA A 122 18.14 -22.51 -10.17
CA ALA A 122 17.14 -21.48 -9.94
C ALA A 122 16.17 -21.84 -8.81
N VAL A 123 15.75 -23.11 -8.74
CA VAL A 123 14.83 -23.60 -7.70
C VAL A 123 15.49 -23.60 -6.33
N GLU A 124 16.74 -24.05 -6.23
CA GLU A 124 17.48 -24.06 -4.97
C GLU A 124 17.67 -22.64 -4.41
N ARG A 125 18.13 -21.71 -5.26
CA ARG A 125 18.30 -20.30 -4.87
C ARG A 125 17.02 -19.66 -4.36
N ILE A 126 15.89 -19.87 -5.04
CA ILE A 126 14.63 -19.24 -4.62
C ILE A 126 14.06 -19.86 -3.34
N ILE A 127 14.27 -21.16 -3.11
CA ILE A 127 13.91 -21.85 -1.87
C ILE A 127 14.68 -21.23 -0.69
N GLU A 128 15.98 -21.03 -0.84
CA GLU A 128 16.82 -20.38 0.17
C GLU A 128 16.39 -18.94 0.40
N GLN A 129 16.23 -18.16 -0.67
CA GLN A 129 15.87 -16.75 -0.60
C GLN A 129 14.52 -16.50 0.13
N LEU A 130 13.55 -17.40 -0.04
CA LEU A 130 12.22 -17.30 0.60
C LEU A 130 12.12 -18.06 1.94
N GLY A 131 13.24 -18.60 2.47
CA GLY A 131 13.25 -19.32 3.74
C GLY A 131 12.42 -20.60 3.71
N LEU A 132 12.33 -21.26 2.55
CA LEU A 132 11.54 -22.47 2.36
C LEU A 132 12.36 -23.78 2.49
N THR A 133 13.64 -23.71 2.86
CA THR A 133 14.55 -24.86 2.90
C THR A 133 14.04 -25.99 3.80
N THR A 134 13.48 -25.67 4.96
CA THR A 134 12.92 -26.66 5.90
C THR A 134 11.60 -27.28 5.43
N TYR A 135 10.98 -26.70 4.42
CA TYR A 135 9.69 -27.12 3.85
C TYR A 135 9.82 -27.72 2.46
N ASP A 136 11.05 -27.87 1.96
CA ASP A 136 11.37 -28.25 0.58
C ASP A 136 10.67 -29.51 0.11
N ASP A 137 10.69 -30.56 0.95
CA ASP A 137 10.03 -31.85 0.69
C ASP A 137 8.59 -31.92 1.24
N GLN A 138 8.06 -30.83 1.81
CA GLN A 138 6.70 -30.80 2.33
C GLN A 138 5.69 -30.54 1.21
N ARG A 139 4.56 -31.28 1.22
CA ARG A 139 3.47 -31.06 0.25
C ARG A 139 2.85 -29.68 0.42
N ALA A 140 2.63 -28.98 -0.69
CA ALA A 140 2.10 -27.64 -0.69
C ALA A 140 0.73 -27.53 0.00
N GLY A 141 -0.11 -28.58 -0.10
CA GLY A 141 -1.42 -28.61 0.56
C GLY A 141 -1.39 -28.69 2.09
N THR A 142 -0.22 -28.94 2.69
CA THR A 142 -0.02 -29.02 4.15
C THR A 142 0.72 -27.83 4.72
N LEU A 143 1.10 -26.86 3.88
CA LEU A 143 1.77 -25.64 4.32
C LEU A 143 0.85 -24.75 5.14
N SER A 144 1.42 -24.02 6.10
CA SER A 144 0.74 -22.89 6.71
C SER A 144 0.44 -21.82 5.65
N LEU A 145 -0.53 -20.94 5.92
CA LEU A 145 -0.88 -19.85 5.00
C LEU A 145 0.35 -19.00 4.66
N GLY A 146 1.20 -18.69 5.66
CA GLY A 146 2.43 -17.92 5.45
C GLY A 146 3.43 -18.64 4.53
N ASN A 147 3.65 -19.95 4.71
CA ASN A 147 4.55 -20.71 3.83
C ASN A 147 3.97 -20.90 2.44
N ALA A 148 2.65 -21.03 2.30
CA ALA A 148 1.99 -21.02 1.00
C ALA A 148 2.18 -19.67 0.29
N GLN A 149 2.11 -18.55 1.03
CA GLN A 149 2.39 -17.21 0.51
C GLN A 149 3.84 -17.07 0.02
N ARG A 150 4.81 -17.56 0.82
CA ARG A 150 6.23 -17.61 0.43
C ARG A 150 6.44 -18.46 -0.83
N LEU A 151 5.78 -19.60 -0.96
CA LEU A 151 5.81 -20.42 -2.18
C LEU A 151 5.21 -19.67 -3.38
N GLY A 152 4.15 -18.92 -3.19
CA GLY A 152 3.56 -18.03 -4.21
C GLY A 152 4.56 -16.96 -4.69
N LEU A 153 5.23 -16.30 -3.76
CA LEU A 153 6.30 -15.33 -4.06
C LEU A 153 7.49 -16.00 -4.76
N ALA A 154 7.91 -17.20 -4.31
CA ALA A 154 8.96 -17.97 -4.96
C ALA A 154 8.65 -18.24 -6.43
N LYS A 155 7.40 -18.61 -6.75
CA LYS A 155 6.95 -18.81 -8.14
C LYS A 155 6.96 -17.52 -8.95
N ALA A 156 6.58 -16.40 -8.34
CA ALA A 156 6.59 -15.09 -8.98
C ALA A 156 8.01 -14.61 -9.31
N LEU A 157 9.00 -14.96 -8.48
CA LEU A 157 10.40 -14.53 -8.58
C LEU A 157 11.30 -15.51 -9.34
N LEU A 158 10.90 -16.76 -9.51
CA LEU A 158 11.73 -17.86 -10.02
C LEU A 158 12.45 -17.56 -11.35
N HIS A 159 11.87 -16.71 -12.20
CA HIS A 159 12.37 -16.38 -13.54
C HIS A 159 13.04 -15.01 -13.62
N ASP A 160 13.38 -14.42 -12.47
CA ASP A 160 14.07 -13.13 -12.35
C ASP A 160 13.38 -12.00 -13.14
N PRO A 161 12.13 -11.67 -12.79
CA PRO A 161 11.30 -10.73 -13.54
C PRO A 161 11.78 -9.28 -13.40
N ALA A 162 11.59 -8.47 -14.45
CA ALA A 162 11.80 -7.02 -14.41
C ALA A 162 10.64 -6.26 -13.73
N LEU A 163 9.46 -6.87 -13.69
CA LEU A 163 8.23 -6.28 -13.13
C LEU A 163 7.50 -7.31 -12.26
N LEU A 164 7.11 -6.91 -11.06
CA LEU A 164 6.28 -7.68 -10.13
C LEU A 164 4.93 -7.02 -9.92
N LEU A 165 3.84 -7.79 -10.08
CA LEU A 165 2.48 -7.39 -9.70
C LEU A 165 2.00 -8.29 -8.56
N LEU A 166 1.81 -7.73 -7.38
CA LEU A 166 1.54 -8.47 -6.15
C LEU A 166 0.21 -8.00 -5.53
N ASP A 167 -0.73 -8.91 -5.36
CA ASP A 167 -1.99 -8.63 -4.68
C ASP A 167 -1.90 -9.13 -3.24
N GLU A 168 -1.85 -8.20 -2.28
CA GLU A 168 -1.75 -8.46 -0.85
C GLU A 168 -0.60 -9.44 -0.47
N PRO A 169 0.68 -9.17 -0.86
CA PRO A 169 1.77 -10.15 -0.74
C PRO A 169 2.12 -10.54 0.70
N ALA A 170 1.77 -9.71 1.68
CA ALA A 170 2.01 -9.97 3.11
C ALA A 170 0.81 -10.58 3.83
N ASN A 171 -0.30 -10.85 3.13
CA ASN A 171 -1.50 -11.38 3.75
C ASN A 171 -1.26 -12.79 4.32
N GLY A 172 -1.65 -12.99 5.59
CA GLY A 172 -1.52 -14.28 6.26
C GLY A 172 -0.11 -14.62 6.77
N LEU A 173 0.83 -13.69 6.66
CA LEU A 173 2.13 -13.81 7.29
C LEU A 173 2.06 -13.37 8.76
N ASP A 174 2.92 -13.95 9.59
CA ASP A 174 3.19 -13.43 10.92
C ASP A 174 4.01 -12.11 10.85
N PRO A 175 4.12 -11.33 11.93
CA PRO A 175 4.83 -10.05 11.89
C PRO A 175 6.29 -10.15 11.41
N ALA A 176 6.98 -11.26 11.73
CA ALA A 176 8.35 -11.49 11.25
C ALA A 176 8.39 -11.73 9.73
N GLY A 177 7.46 -12.54 9.22
CA GLY A 177 7.31 -12.80 7.78
C GLY A 177 6.95 -11.56 6.98
N VAL A 178 6.12 -10.65 7.53
CA VAL A 178 5.82 -9.35 6.92
C VAL A 178 7.10 -8.52 6.74
N VAL A 179 7.94 -8.46 7.80
CA VAL A 179 9.23 -7.76 7.75
C VAL A 179 10.15 -8.36 6.69
N GLU A 180 10.27 -9.70 6.65
CA GLU A 180 11.14 -10.40 5.68
C GLU A 180 10.70 -10.14 4.22
N VAL A 181 9.39 -10.24 3.93
CA VAL A 181 8.87 -9.96 2.59
C VAL A 181 9.10 -8.48 2.22
N ARG A 182 8.90 -7.57 3.16
CA ARG A 182 9.16 -6.15 2.94
C ARG A 182 10.62 -5.88 2.57
N GLU A 183 11.58 -6.43 3.33
CA GLU A 183 13.01 -6.26 3.06
C GLU A 183 13.40 -6.89 1.72
N LEU A 184 12.85 -8.07 1.39
CA LEU A 184 13.03 -8.70 0.08
C LEU A 184 12.57 -7.79 -1.07
N LEU A 185 11.37 -7.22 -0.98
CA LEU A 185 10.84 -6.33 -2.01
C LEU A 185 11.69 -5.06 -2.15
N ARG A 186 12.18 -4.52 -1.02
CA ARG A 186 13.07 -3.37 -1.00
C ARG A 186 14.40 -3.68 -1.70
N GLU A 187 15.04 -4.82 -1.37
CA GLU A 187 16.27 -5.29 -2.02
C GLU A 187 16.08 -5.45 -3.53
N LEU A 188 15.00 -6.12 -3.96
CA LEU A 188 14.72 -6.33 -5.39
C LEU A 188 14.60 -5.01 -6.16
N ALA A 189 13.94 -4.02 -5.59
CA ALA A 189 13.78 -2.73 -6.24
C ALA A 189 15.08 -1.92 -6.25
N HIS A 190 15.77 -1.80 -5.10
CA HIS A 190 16.95 -0.94 -4.97
C HIS A 190 18.22 -1.55 -5.57
N GLU A 191 18.43 -2.86 -5.43
CA GLU A 191 19.68 -3.50 -5.86
C GLU A 191 19.58 -4.08 -7.27
N ARG A 192 18.38 -4.58 -7.66
CA ARG A 192 18.18 -5.21 -8.96
C ARG A 192 17.36 -4.38 -9.93
N GLY A 193 16.84 -3.22 -9.50
CA GLY A 193 16.04 -2.33 -10.34
C GLY A 193 14.68 -2.91 -10.75
N VAL A 194 14.17 -3.91 -10.01
CA VAL A 194 12.86 -4.52 -10.28
C VAL A 194 11.76 -3.51 -9.96
N THR A 195 10.85 -3.29 -10.89
CA THR A 195 9.66 -2.49 -10.64
C THR A 195 8.63 -3.32 -9.89
N ILE A 196 8.03 -2.76 -8.84
CA ILE A 196 7.08 -3.48 -8.01
C ILE A 196 5.77 -2.68 -7.93
N PHE A 197 4.69 -3.32 -8.36
CA PHE A 197 3.33 -2.83 -8.13
C PHE A 197 2.67 -3.76 -7.12
N LEU A 198 2.29 -3.25 -5.96
CA LEU A 198 1.66 -4.08 -4.94
C LEU A 198 0.39 -3.43 -4.41
N SER A 199 -0.66 -4.25 -4.22
CA SER A 199 -1.82 -3.85 -3.44
C SER A 199 -1.61 -4.15 -1.96
N SER A 200 -2.15 -3.32 -1.09
CA SER A 200 -2.20 -3.61 0.33
C SER A 200 -3.33 -2.87 1.02
N HIS A 201 -3.82 -3.46 2.09
CA HIS A 201 -4.64 -2.81 3.11
C HIS A 201 -3.82 -2.49 4.38
N LEU A 202 -2.59 -3.02 4.50
CA LEU A 202 -1.65 -2.75 5.60
C LEU A 202 -0.77 -1.55 5.27
N LEU A 203 -1.34 -0.35 5.44
CA LEU A 203 -0.72 0.92 5.04
C LEU A 203 0.63 1.15 5.71
N GLY A 204 0.73 0.91 7.03
CA GLY A 204 1.94 1.14 7.82
C GLY A 204 3.15 0.33 7.35
N GLU A 205 2.94 -0.90 6.87
CA GLU A 205 4.03 -1.75 6.41
C GLU A 205 4.51 -1.38 5.01
N VAL A 206 3.56 -1.09 4.12
CA VAL A 206 3.88 -0.77 2.71
C VAL A 206 4.50 0.62 2.59
N ALA A 207 4.09 1.56 3.44
CA ALA A 207 4.63 2.91 3.44
C ALA A 207 6.14 2.99 3.73
N ARG A 208 6.69 1.96 4.37
CA ARG A 208 8.13 1.90 4.68
C ARG A 208 9.01 1.60 3.47
N ILE A 209 8.43 1.10 2.37
CA ILE A 209 9.17 0.72 1.17
C ILE A 209 8.66 1.41 -0.10
N ALA A 210 7.42 1.85 -0.11
CA ALA A 210 6.83 2.45 -1.29
C ALA A 210 7.49 3.79 -1.64
N THR A 211 7.79 3.96 -2.91
CA THR A 211 8.27 5.23 -3.47
C THR A 211 7.11 6.10 -3.93
N ARG A 212 5.99 5.47 -4.29
CA ARG A 212 4.78 6.12 -4.76
C ARG A 212 3.52 5.38 -4.32
N PHE A 213 2.45 6.14 -4.10
CA PHE A 213 1.16 5.64 -3.63
C PHE A 213 0.06 6.02 -4.62
N GLY A 214 -0.79 5.07 -4.95
CA GLY A 214 -2.07 5.28 -5.61
C GLY A 214 -3.21 4.91 -4.65
N VAL A 215 -4.11 5.84 -4.38
CA VAL A 215 -5.26 5.62 -3.50
C VAL A 215 -6.49 5.35 -4.34
N ILE A 216 -7.06 4.14 -4.23
CA ILE A 216 -8.29 3.76 -4.93
C ILE A 216 -9.46 3.61 -3.94
N HIS A 217 -10.61 4.17 -4.31
CA HIS A 217 -11.86 4.03 -3.57
C HIS A 217 -13.04 3.90 -4.54
N GLN A 218 -13.93 2.96 -4.29
CA GLN A 218 -15.12 2.72 -5.13
C GLN A 218 -14.80 2.65 -6.63
N GLY A 219 -13.72 1.97 -6.98
CA GLY A 219 -13.27 1.79 -8.35
C GLY A 219 -12.54 2.98 -8.97
N ARG A 220 -12.39 4.11 -8.29
CA ARG A 220 -11.75 5.32 -8.80
C ARG A 220 -10.43 5.60 -8.12
N LEU A 221 -9.43 6.03 -8.90
CA LEU A 221 -8.17 6.51 -8.37
C LEU A 221 -8.37 7.95 -7.85
N LEU A 222 -8.29 8.12 -6.53
CA LEU A 222 -8.52 9.41 -5.86
C LEU A 222 -7.30 10.30 -5.87
N ALA A 223 -6.12 9.69 -5.68
CA ALA A 223 -4.86 10.42 -5.59
C ALA A 223 -3.68 9.53 -5.99
N GLU A 224 -2.66 10.15 -6.57
CA GLU A 224 -1.31 9.61 -6.69
C GLU A 224 -0.33 10.55 -5.98
N LEU A 225 0.51 10.00 -5.11
CA LEU A 225 1.42 10.76 -4.25
C LEU A 225 2.78 10.06 -4.22
N SER A 226 3.87 10.83 -4.26
CA SER A 226 5.19 10.28 -3.88
C SER A 226 5.25 10.05 -2.37
N ALA A 227 6.18 9.20 -1.91
CA ALA A 227 6.41 8.99 -0.48
C ALA A 227 6.68 10.31 0.26
N GLU A 228 7.46 11.20 -0.34
CA GLU A 228 7.74 12.52 0.20
C GLU A 228 6.50 13.42 0.27
N ALA A 229 5.61 13.37 -0.74
CA ALA A 229 4.38 14.14 -0.75
C ALA A 229 3.38 13.59 0.28
N MET A 230 3.37 12.27 0.50
CA MET A 230 2.58 11.61 1.52
C MET A 230 3.04 12.05 2.91
N GLU A 231 4.36 12.03 3.17
CA GLU A 231 4.95 12.46 4.43
C GLU A 231 4.69 13.95 4.72
N ARG A 232 4.84 14.83 3.72
CA ARG A 232 4.56 16.27 3.88
C ARG A 232 3.08 16.59 4.18
N ARG A 233 2.16 15.69 3.82
CA ARG A 233 0.73 15.86 4.07
C ARG A 233 0.26 15.26 5.40
N ARG A 234 1.16 14.60 6.16
CA ARG A 234 0.82 14.10 7.49
C ARG A 234 0.49 15.26 8.41
N ALA A 235 -0.67 15.18 9.04
CA ALA A 235 -1.01 16.13 10.06
C ALA A 235 -0.10 15.94 11.28
N ARG A 236 0.32 17.05 11.88
CA ARG A 236 1.12 17.07 13.11
C ARG A 236 0.38 17.88 14.15
N TRP A 237 0.50 17.49 15.38
CA TRP A 237 -0.07 18.21 16.50
C TRP A 237 0.77 18.03 17.75
N LEU A 238 0.64 19.00 18.66
CA LEU A 238 1.19 18.90 19.99
C LEU A 238 0.13 18.29 20.91
N LEU A 239 0.44 17.12 21.47
CA LEU A 239 -0.37 16.47 22.48
C LEU A 239 0.03 16.98 23.86
N VAL A 240 -0.95 17.46 24.63
CA VAL A 240 -0.78 17.98 26.00
C VAL A 240 -1.69 17.18 26.91
N ASP A 241 -1.11 16.50 27.89
CA ASP A 241 -1.84 15.87 28.97
C ASP A 241 -1.39 16.48 30.31
N ALA A 242 -2.36 16.87 31.13
CA ALA A 242 -2.13 17.52 32.40
C ALA A 242 -3.06 16.94 33.47
N ARG A 243 -2.68 17.03 34.74
CA ARG A 243 -3.50 16.58 35.86
C ARG A 243 -4.82 17.34 35.94
N ASP A 244 -4.78 18.65 35.73
CA ASP A 244 -5.95 19.51 35.50
C ASP A 244 -6.05 19.89 34.00
N ARG A 245 -6.78 19.08 33.25
CA ARG A 245 -6.99 19.29 31.82
C ARG A 245 -7.84 20.55 31.53
N ALA A 246 -8.77 20.90 32.43
CA ALA A 246 -9.59 22.07 32.27
C ALA A 246 -8.79 23.37 32.47
N GLY A 247 -7.93 23.41 33.48
CA GLY A 247 -6.98 24.50 33.72
C GLY A 247 -5.95 24.63 32.57
N ALA A 248 -5.43 23.50 32.08
CA ALA A 248 -4.54 23.50 30.93
C ALA A 248 -5.22 24.11 29.67
N ARG A 249 -6.45 23.69 29.39
CA ARG A 249 -7.23 24.21 28.26
C ARG A 249 -7.48 25.73 28.41
N ALA A 250 -7.87 26.18 29.59
CA ALA A 250 -8.09 27.61 29.85
C ALA A 250 -6.82 28.44 29.64
N THR A 251 -5.68 27.95 30.13
CA THR A 251 -4.36 28.59 29.96
C THR A 251 -3.95 28.67 28.48
N LEU A 252 -4.15 27.62 27.73
CA LEU A 252 -3.78 27.58 26.31
C LEU A 252 -4.69 28.46 25.46
N ASN A 253 -6.02 28.45 25.73
CA ASN A 253 -6.97 29.33 25.06
C ASN A 253 -6.71 30.83 25.37
N ALA A 254 -6.34 31.15 26.62
CA ALA A 254 -5.93 32.51 26.99
C ALA A 254 -4.66 32.97 26.26
N ALA A 255 -3.84 32.03 25.83
CA ALA A 255 -2.68 32.27 24.98
C ALA A 255 -3.00 32.40 23.49
N GLY A 256 -4.27 32.29 23.08
CA GLY A 256 -4.72 32.36 21.69
C GLY A 256 -4.54 31.05 20.90
N LEU A 257 -4.19 29.94 21.58
CA LEU A 257 -4.06 28.64 20.94
C LEU A 257 -5.43 27.94 20.87
N VAL A 258 -5.74 27.40 19.70
CA VAL A 258 -6.95 26.59 19.51
C VAL A 258 -6.69 25.18 20.04
N VAL A 259 -7.52 24.76 21.01
CA VAL A 259 -7.36 23.49 21.71
C VAL A 259 -8.53 22.58 21.40
N GLU A 260 -8.25 21.46 20.79
CA GLU A 260 -9.17 20.35 20.53
C GLU A 260 -9.05 19.28 21.63
N SER A 261 -10.10 18.51 21.90
CA SER A 261 -10.01 17.32 22.75
C SER A 261 -9.74 16.11 21.87
N CYS A 262 -8.90 15.19 22.34
CA CYS A 262 -8.84 13.87 21.73
C CYS A 262 -10.12 13.11 22.10
N ASP A 263 -11.02 12.90 21.13
CA ASP A 263 -12.20 12.07 21.30
C ASP A 263 -11.80 10.59 21.34
N GLU A 264 -12.54 9.79 22.13
CA GLU A 264 -12.28 8.36 22.30
C GLU A 264 -12.35 7.56 20.99
N ASN A 265 -12.96 8.11 19.93
CA ASN A 265 -13.20 7.45 18.65
C ASN A 265 -12.15 7.75 17.55
N GLU A 266 -11.23 8.70 17.75
CA GLU A 266 -10.29 9.11 16.67
C GLU A 266 -8.97 8.34 16.66
N SER A 267 -8.72 7.47 17.63
CA SER A 267 -7.46 6.73 17.72
C SER A 267 -7.69 5.24 17.47
N SER A 268 -7.49 4.79 16.24
CA SER A 268 -7.41 3.37 15.88
C SER A 268 -6.05 2.78 16.27
N GLY A 269 -5.85 2.52 17.57
CA GLY A 269 -4.62 1.85 18.06
C GLY A 269 -4.66 1.59 19.56
N SER A 270 -3.91 0.60 20.05
CA SER A 270 -3.86 0.14 21.43
C SER A 270 -3.44 1.20 22.49
N LYS A 271 -3.18 2.46 22.10
CA LYS A 271 -2.86 3.59 22.98
C LYS A 271 -4.04 4.53 23.25
N SER A 272 -5.21 4.25 22.68
CA SER A 272 -6.37 5.16 22.67
C SER A 272 -6.97 5.42 24.04
N SER A 273 -6.99 4.44 24.94
CA SER A 273 -7.63 4.58 26.23
C SER A 273 -6.82 5.40 27.24
N GLU A 274 -5.50 5.49 27.10
CA GLU A 274 -4.63 6.27 28.01
C GLU A 274 -4.65 7.76 27.68
N LEU A 275 -5.01 8.14 26.47
CA LEU A 275 -5.00 9.52 25.96
C LEU A 275 -6.38 10.16 25.85
N ALA A 276 -7.44 9.43 26.21
CA ALA A 276 -8.81 9.97 26.20
C ALA A 276 -8.91 11.24 27.03
N GLY A 277 -9.32 12.35 26.37
CA GLY A 277 -9.41 13.67 26.98
C GLY A 277 -8.11 14.47 27.05
N ALA A 278 -6.98 13.98 26.54
CA ALA A 278 -5.80 14.81 26.31
C ALA A 278 -6.12 15.94 25.32
N LEU A 279 -5.35 17.01 25.39
CA LEU A 279 -5.53 18.20 24.56
C LEU A 279 -4.65 18.12 23.32
N ARG A 280 -5.18 18.53 22.17
CA ARG A 280 -4.49 18.57 20.89
C ARG A 280 -4.39 20.01 20.40
N LEU A 281 -3.20 20.42 19.98
CA LEU A 281 -2.93 21.71 19.39
C LEU A 281 -2.35 21.52 17.99
N SER A 282 -3.00 22.07 16.98
CA SER A 282 -2.56 22.03 15.57
C SER A 282 -1.81 23.30 15.16
N ASP A 283 -1.46 24.17 16.11
CA ASP A 283 -0.71 25.40 15.87
C ASP A 283 0.74 25.10 15.49
N ALA A 284 1.19 25.65 14.37
CA ALA A 284 2.53 25.38 13.81
C ALA A 284 3.66 25.84 14.75
N HIS A 285 3.48 26.96 15.45
CA HIS A 285 4.49 27.47 16.39
C HIS A 285 4.57 26.62 17.65
N ALA A 286 3.42 26.19 18.18
CA ALA A 286 3.36 25.30 19.35
C ALA A 286 3.99 23.93 19.05
N ILE A 287 3.84 23.41 17.80
CA ILE A 287 4.46 22.17 17.36
C ILE A 287 5.99 22.32 17.20
N ALA A 288 6.44 23.47 16.68
CA ALA A 288 7.88 23.74 16.50
C ALA A 288 8.61 24.04 17.82
N HIS A 289 7.90 24.65 18.80
CA HIS A 289 8.43 25.11 20.07
C HIS A 289 7.64 24.57 21.27
N PRO A 290 7.56 23.25 21.47
CA PRO A 290 6.79 22.65 22.55
C PRO A 290 7.27 23.09 23.94
N GLU A 291 8.55 23.47 24.08
CA GLU A 291 9.13 23.97 25.31
C GLU A 291 8.51 25.29 25.79
N GLU A 292 8.02 26.14 24.88
CA GLU A 292 7.34 27.39 25.24
C GLU A 292 5.94 27.09 25.81
N VAL A 293 5.26 26.11 25.24
CA VAL A 293 3.96 25.63 25.74
C VAL A 293 4.13 25.02 27.11
N ALA A 294 5.16 24.17 27.33
CA ALA A 294 5.46 23.60 28.61
C ALA A 294 5.73 24.66 29.69
N ARG A 295 6.60 25.63 29.38
CA ARG A 295 6.95 26.73 30.30
C ARG A 295 5.70 27.51 30.74
N ARG A 296 4.85 27.87 29.77
CA ARG A 296 3.62 28.63 30.04
C ARG A 296 2.66 27.87 30.95
N LEU A 297 2.48 26.57 30.71
CA LEU A 297 1.61 25.73 31.55
C LEU A 297 2.14 25.64 32.98
N VAL A 298 3.45 25.41 33.16
CA VAL A 298 4.09 25.31 34.46
C VAL A 298 4.06 26.65 35.22
N GLU A 299 4.31 27.78 34.56
CA GLU A 299 4.21 29.13 35.15
C GLU A 299 2.80 29.47 35.67
N GLN A 300 1.77 28.87 35.04
CA GLN A 300 0.37 29.03 35.49
C GLN A 300 -0.07 27.94 36.50
N GLY A 301 0.89 27.14 37.00
CA GLY A 301 0.64 26.11 38.03
C GLY A 301 -0.06 24.86 37.51
N VAL A 302 -0.01 24.59 36.21
CA VAL A 302 -0.57 23.38 35.63
C VAL A 302 0.44 22.24 35.73
N ASP A 303 0.07 21.15 36.41
CA ASP A 303 0.86 19.92 36.51
C ASP A 303 0.80 19.16 35.18
N LEU A 304 1.86 19.30 34.36
CA LEU A 304 2.00 18.63 33.08
C LEU A 304 2.39 17.14 33.30
N ILE A 305 1.64 16.23 32.68
CA ILE A 305 1.91 14.78 32.70
C ILE A 305 2.66 14.38 31.44
N ARG A 306 2.20 14.87 30.28
CA ARG A 306 2.80 14.52 28.98
C ARG A 306 2.75 15.73 28.03
N LEU A 307 3.83 15.90 27.30
CA LEU A 307 3.93 16.82 26.17
C LEU A 307 4.72 16.11 25.07
N SER A 308 4.09 15.88 23.93
CA SER A 308 4.76 15.22 22.79
C SER A 308 4.22 15.74 21.47
N VAL A 309 5.11 15.91 20.50
CA VAL A 309 4.70 16.11 19.12
C VAL A 309 4.31 14.76 18.54
N GLU A 310 3.06 14.65 18.13
CA GLU A 310 2.51 13.45 17.51
C GLU A 310 2.26 13.71 16.03
N GLU A 311 2.34 12.65 15.25
CA GLU A 311 2.06 12.69 13.81
C GLU A 311 0.87 11.77 13.49
N GLU A 312 0.06 12.18 12.53
CA GLU A 312 -1.01 11.37 12.00
C GLU A 312 -0.47 10.02 11.52
N ASP A 313 -1.08 8.92 11.95
CA ASP A 313 -0.75 7.64 11.37
C ASP A 313 -1.25 7.54 9.92
N LEU A 314 -0.66 6.65 9.16
CA LEU A 314 -0.96 6.53 7.73
C LEU A 314 -2.38 6.01 7.45
N GLU A 315 -2.95 5.23 8.37
CA GLU A 315 -4.32 4.75 8.24
C GLU A 315 -5.32 5.89 8.39
N SER A 316 -5.12 6.75 9.40
CA SER A 316 -5.93 7.97 9.58
C SER A 316 -5.78 8.93 8.41
N GLN A 317 -4.54 9.13 7.91
CA GLN A 317 -4.30 9.94 6.71
C GLN A 317 -5.03 9.39 5.49
N PHE A 318 -4.98 8.07 5.28
CA PHE A 318 -5.70 7.39 4.21
C PHE A 318 -7.23 7.57 4.34
N LEU A 319 -7.78 7.32 5.53
CA LEU A 319 -9.21 7.50 5.79
C LEU A 319 -9.66 8.94 5.54
N ARG A 320 -8.84 9.92 5.90
CA ARG A 320 -9.08 11.33 5.61
C ARG A 320 -9.08 11.61 4.11
N LEU A 321 -8.16 11.02 3.34
CA LEU A 321 -8.13 11.14 1.87
C LEU A 321 -9.37 10.51 1.22
N VAL A 322 -9.81 9.37 1.71
CA VAL A 322 -11.02 8.67 1.24
C VAL A 322 -12.30 9.40 1.69
N GLY A 323 -12.36 9.89 2.93
CA GLY A 323 -13.53 10.56 3.51
C GLY A 323 -13.75 12.00 3.01
N SER A 324 -12.72 12.67 2.48
CA SER A 324 -12.82 14.00 1.88
C SER A 324 -13.35 14.00 0.44
N THR A 325 -13.65 12.84 -0.14
CA THR A 325 -14.31 12.77 -1.45
C THR A 325 -15.78 13.14 -1.29
N PRO A 326 -16.33 14.15 -2.05
CA PRO A 326 -17.75 14.45 -2.02
C PRO A 326 -18.53 13.16 -2.36
N ARG A 327 -19.50 12.79 -1.52
CA ARG A 327 -20.52 11.81 -1.91
C ARG A 327 -21.14 12.36 -3.19
N GLY A 328 -20.90 11.68 -4.32
CA GLY A 328 -21.58 11.99 -5.56
C GLY A 328 -23.08 11.99 -5.27
N ASP A 329 -23.74 13.05 -5.73
CA ASP A 329 -25.16 13.27 -5.73
C ASP A 329 -25.92 11.96 -6.02
N GLU A 330 -26.35 11.25 -4.98
CA GLU A 330 -27.45 10.30 -5.11
C GLU A 330 -28.71 11.16 -5.27
N GLY A 331 -29.03 11.42 -6.54
CA GLY A 331 -30.26 12.09 -6.91
C GLY A 331 -31.44 11.38 -6.25
N ASP A 332 -32.10 12.13 -5.40
CA ASP A 332 -33.46 11.93 -4.92
C ASP A 332 -34.40 11.76 -6.13
N GLU A 333 -34.68 10.51 -6.51
CA GLU A 333 -35.83 10.17 -7.36
C GLU A 333 -36.64 9.06 -6.69
N HIS A 334 -37.32 9.44 -5.62
CA HIS A 334 -38.53 8.78 -5.19
C HIS A 334 -39.63 9.83 -4.97
N ALA A 335 -40.30 10.19 -6.02
CA ALA A 335 -41.66 10.75 -5.97
C ALA A 335 -42.37 10.42 -7.29
N HIS A 336 -43.12 9.38 -7.30
CA HIS A 336 -44.49 9.18 -7.76
C HIS A 336 -44.76 7.72 -8.12
#